data_93c4f4ba0b2a355a724e4eaa90b5311d
#
_entry.id   93c4f4ba0b2a355a724e4eaa90b5311d
#
_cell.length_a   1.000
_cell.length_b   1.000
_cell.length_c   1.000
_cell.angle_alpha   90.00
_cell.angle_beta   90.00
_cell.angle_gamma   90.00
#
_symmetry.space_group_name_H-M   'P 1'
#
loop_
_entity.id
_entity.type
_entity.pdbx_description
1 polymer ?
#
loop_
_entity_poly.entity_id
_entity_poly.type
_entity_poly.pdbx_seq_one_letter_code
_entity_poly.pdbx_strand_id
1 'polypeptide(L)'
;MLRDIINLLKKDNLQAQALAECHEMLSMCEQMVAASVESLRRRDDATVDVDILTMDKKLNAFERDVRRKVMTHLSLGNTSDLTAGLVLISIVIDIERIGDYSKNIHDLATVHPDKLHGGSLEDDVAHVERDTLEILSRASKAFTEGDEELARELMAEYKDDISGRTRDMERALVAEGVITDSRQATALALYLRFLKRISAHARNLASSVVNPFDRIGYPE
;
A
#
# COMPACT_ATOMS: atom_id res chain seq x y z
N MET A 1 17.53 -8.20 -11.55
CA MET A 1 17.49 -6.77 -11.96
C MET A 1 17.48 -5.83 -10.75
N LEU A 2 16.44 -5.84 -9.87
CA LEU A 2 16.43 -4.97 -8.66
C LEU A 2 17.59 -5.26 -7.70
N ARG A 3 17.97 -6.55 -7.52
CA ARG A 3 19.11 -6.96 -6.69
C ARG A 3 20.44 -6.39 -7.17
N ASP A 4 20.64 -6.30 -8.49
CA ASP A 4 21.81 -5.67 -9.07
C ASP A 4 21.80 -4.16 -8.85
N ILE A 5 20.61 -3.56 -8.89
CA ILE A 5 20.37 -2.16 -8.59
C ILE A 5 20.71 -1.87 -7.11
N ILE A 6 20.20 -2.67 -6.17
CA ILE A 6 20.50 -2.55 -4.74
C ILE A 6 22.01 -2.68 -4.47
N ASN A 7 22.71 -3.57 -5.19
CA ASN A 7 24.17 -3.73 -5.05
C ASN A 7 24.96 -2.55 -5.63
N LEU A 8 24.48 -1.92 -6.69
CA LEU A 8 25.08 -0.69 -7.25
C LEU A 8 24.87 0.53 -6.35
N LEU A 9 23.76 0.55 -5.59
CA LEU A 9 23.38 1.64 -4.69
C LEU A 9 24.11 1.67 -3.34
N LYS A 10 25.07 0.77 -3.09
CA LYS A 10 25.93 0.78 -1.88
C LYS A 10 26.88 1.99 -1.80
N LYS A 11 26.80 2.93 -2.74
CA LYS A 11 27.49 4.22 -2.67
C LYS A 11 26.57 5.27 -2.08
N ASP A 12 27.09 6.12 -1.24
CA ASP A 12 26.39 7.27 -0.63
C ASP A 12 26.09 8.34 -1.71
N ASN A 13 25.08 8.03 -2.55
CA ASN A 13 24.63 8.91 -3.63
C ASN A 13 23.14 9.22 -3.49
N LEU A 14 22.63 10.18 -4.27
CA LEU A 14 21.24 10.64 -4.19
C LEU A 14 20.22 9.52 -4.47
N GLN A 15 20.58 8.56 -5.31
CA GLN A 15 19.67 7.44 -5.61
C GLN A 15 19.59 6.44 -4.45
N ALA A 16 20.70 6.16 -3.77
CA ALA A 16 20.70 5.35 -2.56
C ALA A 16 19.90 6.02 -1.42
N GLN A 17 20.02 7.35 -1.28
CA GLN A 17 19.21 8.12 -0.33
C GLN A 17 17.71 8.04 -0.69
N ALA A 18 17.35 8.16 -1.96
CA ALA A 18 15.98 8.03 -2.43
C ALA A 18 15.39 6.63 -2.13
N LEU A 19 16.18 5.56 -2.32
CA LEU A 19 15.77 4.20 -1.96
C LEU A 19 15.57 4.06 -0.45
N ALA A 20 16.48 4.61 0.37
CA ALA A 20 16.35 4.57 1.83
C ALA A 20 15.08 5.29 2.31
N GLU A 21 14.72 6.40 1.68
CA GLU A 21 13.44 7.09 1.95
C GLU A 21 12.23 6.23 1.59
N CYS A 22 12.25 5.52 0.46
CA CYS A 22 11.18 4.58 0.11
C CYS A 22 11.02 3.47 1.17
N HIS A 23 12.11 2.96 1.73
CA HIS A 23 12.06 1.97 2.83
C HIS A 23 11.45 2.57 4.10
N GLU A 24 11.80 3.81 4.47
CA GLU A 24 11.21 4.51 5.60
C GLU A 24 9.72 4.76 5.38
N MET A 25 9.32 5.19 4.18
CA MET A 25 7.92 5.37 3.80
C MET A 25 7.12 4.07 3.95
N LEU A 26 7.66 2.93 3.50
CA LEU A 26 6.99 1.62 3.62
C LEU A 26 6.77 1.24 5.09
N SER A 27 7.77 1.39 5.94
CA SER A 27 7.63 1.15 7.38
C SER A 27 6.56 2.04 8.01
N MET A 28 6.46 3.30 7.58
CA MET A 28 5.39 4.21 8.02
C MET A 28 4.02 3.74 7.52
N CYS A 29 3.90 3.33 6.26
CA CYS A 29 2.64 2.83 5.69
C CYS A 29 2.12 1.60 6.44
N GLU A 30 2.98 0.63 6.77
CA GLU A 30 2.59 -0.55 7.55
C GLU A 30 2.01 -0.15 8.92
N GLN A 31 2.67 0.76 9.63
CA GLN A 31 2.18 1.27 10.91
C GLN A 31 0.85 2.00 10.79
N MET A 32 0.72 2.89 9.78
CA MET A 32 -0.49 3.64 9.53
C MET A 32 -1.67 2.73 9.18
N VAL A 33 -1.48 1.74 8.30
CA VAL A 33 -2.55 0.82 7.91
C VAL A 33 -3.01 0.00 9.11
N ALA A 34 -2.08 -0.59 9.87
CA ALA A 34 -2.40 -1.38 11.06
C ALA A 34 -3.17 -0.55 12.11
N ALA A 35 -2.71 0.68 12.40
CA ALA A 35 -3.34 1.57 13.36
C ALA A 35 -4.74 2.03 12.91
N SER A 36 -4.91 2.36 11.63
CA SER A 36 -6.18 2.80 11.07
C SER A 36 -7.23 1.68 11.05
N VAL A 37 -6.81 0.46 10.70
CA VAL A 37 -7.66 -0.74 10.75
C VAL A 37 -8.07 -1.02 12.20
N GLU A 38 -7.13 -1.00 13.14
CA GLU A 38 -7.40 -1.20 14.56
C GLU A 38 -8.41 -0.17 15.08
N SER A 39 -8.23 1.10 14.74
CA SER A 39 -9.13 2.19 15.13
C SER A 39 -10.56 1.98 14.63
N LEU A 40 -10.73 1.70 13.31
CA LEU A 40 -12.04 1.56 12.70
C LEU A 40 -12.79 0.30 13.15
N ARG A 41 -12.06 -0.81 13.34
CA ARG A 41 -12.65 -2.14 13.52
C ARG A 41 -12.73 -2.60 14.96
N ARG A 42 -11.88 -2.09 15.86
CA ARG A 42 -11.71 -2.65 17.21
C ARG A 42 -11.88 -1.63 18.33
N ARG A 43 -11.84 -0.31 18.02
CA ARG A 43 -11.98 0.75 19.01
C ARG A 43 -13.28 1.52 18.83
N ASP A 44 -13.91 1.89 19.95
CA ASP A 44 -15.17 2.65 19.93
C ASP A 44 -14.95 4.19 19.98
N ASP A 45 -13.70 4.63 20.06
CA ASP A 45 -13.31 6.05 20.29
C ASP A 45 -12.44 6.64 19.16
N ALA A 46 -12.26 5.90 18.07
CA ALA A 46 -11.41 6.28 16.94
C ALA A 46 -9.96 6.62 17.30
N THR A 47 -9.46 6.21 18.47
CA THR A 47 -8.09 6.49 18.89
C THR A 47 -7.08 5.68 18.06
N VAL A 48 -5.90 6.25 17.87
CA VAL A 48 -4.75 5.61 17.22
C VAL A 48 -3.50 5.83 18.06
N ASP A 49 -2.59 4.88 18.03
CA ASP A 49 -1.33 4.95 18.79
C ASP A 49 -0.22 5.69 18.02
N VAL A 50 -0.49 6.12 16.77
CA VAL A 50 0.43 6.86 15.91
C VAL A 50 -0.24 8.11 15.35
N ASP A 51 0.52 9.16 15.09
CA ASP A 51 -0.01 10.39 14.48
C ASP A 51 -0.12 10.22 12.95
N ILE A 52 -1.25 9.66 12.50
CA ILE A 52 -1.56 9.40 11.09
C ILE A 52 -1.41 10.67 10.25
N LEU A 53 -1.88 11.82 10.73
CA LEU A 53 -1.86 13.07 9.95
C LEU A 53 -0.44 13.63 9.79
N THR A 54 0.40 13.50 10.80
CA THR A 54 1.81 13.88 10.70
C THR A 54 2.59 12.92 9.81
N MET A 55 2.31 11.61 9.91
CA MET A 55 2.93 10.60 9.05
C MET A 55 2.55 10.80 7.58
N ASP A 56 1.29 11.08 7.26
CA ASP A 56 0.81 11.42 5.91
C ASP A 56 1.57 12.62 5.32
N LYS A 57 1.70 13.71 6.09
CA LYS A 57 2.49 14.87 5.65
C LYS A 57 3.96 14.52 5.37
N LYS A 58 4.54 13.62 6.17
CA LYS A 58 5.90 13.15 5.98
C LYS A 58 6.04 12.27 4.74
N LEU A 59 5.09 11.37 4.47
CA LEU A 59 5.04 10.58 3.23
C LEU A 59 5.00 11.49 2.00
N ASN A 60 4.14 12.48 1.99
CA ASN A 60 4.04 13.49 0.92
C ASN A 60 5.34 14.29 0.72
N ALA A 61 6.09 14.55 1.80
CA ALA A 61 7.38 15.22 1.72
C ALA A 61 8.45 14.29 1.10
N PHE A 62 8.50 13.05 1.53
CA PHE A 62 9.41 12.03 0.98
C PHE A 62 9.14 11.75 -0.49
N GLU A 63 7.89 11.61 -0.91
CA GLU A 63 7.54 11.43 -2.32
C GLU A 63 8.17 12.52 -3.21
N ARG A 64 8.05 13.78 -2.80
CA ARG A 64 8.67 14.90 -3.54
C ARG A 64 10.20 14.87 -3.49
N ASP A 65 10.77 14.45 -2.37
CA ASP A 65 12.21 14.41 -2.18
C ASP A 65 12.86 13.28 -2.97
N VAL A 66 12.28 12.09 -2.95
CA VAL A 66 12.67 10.94 -3.78
C VAL A 66 12.70 11.34 -5.26
N ARG A 67 11.62 11.93 -5.77
CA ARG A 67 11.56 12.40 -7.17
C ARG A 67 12.65 13.41 -7.49
N ARG A 68 12.89 14.37 -6.60
CA ARG A 68 13.95 15.39 -6.77
C ARG A 68 15.35 14.75 -6.77
N LYS A 69 15.62 13.85 -5.83
CA LYS A 69 16.91 13.16 -5.72
C LYS A 69 17.21 12.33 -6.97
N VAL A 70 16.24 11.53 -7.43
CA VAL A 70 16.40 10.71 -8.64
C VAL A 70 16.62 11.59 -9.86
N MET A 71 15.81 12.63 -10.05
CA MET A 71 15.96 13.56 -11.18
C MET A 71 17.33 14.24 -11.16
N THR A 72 17.80 14.72 -10.01
CA THR A 72 19.12 15.36 -9.87
C THR A 72 20.22 14.36 -10.16
N HIS A 73 20.14 13.13 -9.61
CA HIS A 73 21.13 12.09 -9.83
C HIS A 73 21.31 11.77 -11.32
N LEU A 74 20.21 11.57 -12.04
CA LEU A 74 20.22 11.28 -13.47
C LEU A 74 20.71 12.48 -14.31
N SER A 75 20.37 13.71 -13.90
CA SER A 75 20.80 14.94 -14.59
C SER A 75 22.31 15.19 -14.49
N LEU A 76 22.97 14.62 -13.48
CA LEU A 76 24.44 14.68 -13.32
C LEU A 76 25.20 13.68 -14.20
N GLY A 77 24.53 12.99 -15.12
CA GLY A 77 25.13 12.08 -16.09
C GLY A 77 25.21 10.62 -15.65
N ASN A 78 24.52 10.25 -14.55
CA ASN A 78 24.47 8.86 -14.06
C ASN A 78 23.44 8.03 -14.86
N THR A 79 23.58 7.95 -16.17
CA THR A 79 22.61 7.30 -17.08
C THR A 79 22.59 5.78 -16.93
N SER A 80 23.64 5.15 -16.37
CA SER A 80 23.63 3.73 -16.00
C SER A 80 22.51 3.37 -15.03
N ASP A 81 22.07 4.33 -14.24
CA ASP A 81 21.09 4.15 -13.17
C ASP A 81 19.66 4.56 -13.61
N LEU A 82 19.46 4.83 -14.93
CA LEU A 82 18.20 5.33 -15.47
C LEU A 82 17.02 4.42 -15.14
N THR A 83 17.14 3.12 -15.41
CA THR A 83 16.05 2.15 -15.14
C THR A 83 15.70 2.11 -13.66
N ALA A 84 16.70 2.07 -12.79
CA ALA A 84 16.48 2.09 -11.34
C ALA A 84 15.80 3.38 -10.87
N GLY A 85 16.22 4.51 -11.41
CA GLY A 85 15.59 5.79 -11.11
C GLY A 85 14.14 5.87 -11.54
N LEU A 86 13.81 5.36 -12.74
CA LEU A 86 12.43 5.31 -13.23
C LEU A 86 11.54 4.39 -12.37
N VAL A 87 12.07 3.24 -11.93
CA VAL A 87 11.36 2.36 -10.99
C VAL A 87 11.07 3.10 -9.69
N LEU A 88 12.04 3.77 -9.08
CA LEU A 88 11.83 4.52 -7.83
C LEU A 88 10.80 5.63 -7.98
N ILE A 89 10.83 6.41 -9.08
CA ILE A 89 9.84 7.46 -9.35
C ILE A 89 8.43 6.88 -9.50
N SER A 90 8.30 5.71 -10.09
CA SER A 90 7.01 5.03 -10.24
C SER A 90 6.49 4.53 -8.89
N ILE A 91 7.33 3.80 -8.15
CA ILE A 91 6.94 3.11 -6.92
C ILE A 91 6.70 4.06 -5.75
N VAL A 92 7.41 5.17 -5.67
CA VAL A 92 7.16 6.15 -4.59
C VAL A 92 5.72 6.66 -4.57
N ILE A 93 5.07 6.72 -5.75
CA ILE A 93 3.65 7.08 -5.86
C ILE A 93 2.78 5.98 -5.26
N ASP A 94 3.08 4.70 -5.56
CA ASP A 94 2.32 3.58 -5.00
C ASP A 94 2.45 3.55 -3.46
N ILE A 95 3.63 3.83 -2.92
CA ILE A 95 3.85 3.89 -1.47
C ILE A 95 3.05 5.03 -0.83
N GLU A 96 3.08 6.24 -1.42
CA GLU A 96 2.30 7.38 -0.94
C GLU A 96 0.80 7.06 -0.96
N ARG A 97 0.30 6.40 -2.01
CA ARG A 97 -1.11 5.99 -2.10
C ARG A 97 -1.53 5.01 -1.01
N ILE A 98 -0.66 4.12 -0.56
CA ILE A 98 -0.94 3.26 0.59
C ILE A 98 -1.18 4.11 1.85
N GLY A 99 -0.34 5.12 2.07
CA GLY A 99 -0.51 6.08 3.16
C GLY A 99 -1.82 6.87 3.07
N ASP A 100 -2.14 7.40 1.89
CA ASP A 100 -3.40 8.10 1.61
C ASP A 100 -4.62 7.24 1.98
N TYR A 101 -4.66 5.97 1.55
CA TYR A 101 -5.79 5.09 1.87
C TYR A 101 -5.83 4.72 3.35
N SER A 102 -4.68 4.61 4.01
CA SER A 102 -4.61 4.44 5.46
C SER A 102 -5.24 5.63 6.19
N LYS A 103 -4.90 6.86 5.81
CA LYS A 103 -5.54 8.06 6.34
C LYS A 103 -7.04 8.07 6.09
N ASN A 104 -7.49 7.69 4.90
CA ASN A 104 -8.92 7.60 4.58
C ASN A 104 -9.65 6.59 5.48
N ILE A 105 -9.01 5.48 5.86
CA ILE A 105 -9.57 4.52 6.84
C ILE A 105 -9.67 5.19 8.22
N HIS A 106 -8.65 5.94 8.63
CA HIS A 106 -8.69 6.68 9.89
C HIS A 106 -9.77 7.77 9.89
N ASP A 107 -9.88 8.55 8.81
CA ASP A 107 -10.93 9.57 8.67
C ASP A 107 -12.32 8.94 8.76
N LEU A 108 -12.49 7.75 8.16
CA LEU A 108 -13.74 6.98 8.29
C LEU A 108 -14.02 6.59 9.74
N ALA A 109 -13.00 6.17 10.50
CA ALA A 109 -13.13 5.85 11.93
C ALA A 109 -13.56 7.06 12.75
N THR A 110 -13.10 8.27 12.42
CA THR A 110 -13.45 9.49 13.16
C THR A 110 -14.90 9.94 12.96
N VAL A 111 -15.53 9.56 11.86
CA VAL A 111 -16.93 9.94 11.54
C VAL A 111 -17.93 8.81 11.77
N HIS A 112 -17.46 7.57 11.87
CA HIS A 112 -18.33 6.43 12.19
C HIS A 112 -18.60 6.39 13.70
N PRO A 113 -19.86 6.28 14.15
CA PRO A 113 -20.22 6.44 15.57
C PRO A 113 -19.66 5.35 16.49
N ASP A 114 -19.48 4.15 15.96
CA ASP A 114 -19.02 2.97 16.69
C ASP A 114 -18.01 2.20 15.83
N LYS A 115 -17.41 1.13 16.36
CA LYS A 115 -16.57 0.26 15.53
C LYS A 115 -17.37 -0.35 14.37
N LEU A 116 -16.74 -0.37 13.21
CA LEU A 116 -17.35 -0.87 11.98
C LEU A 116 -17.46 -2.41 12.02
N HIS A 117 -18.66 -2.93 11.86
CA HIS A 117 -18.94 -4.36 11.72
C HIS A 117 -19.36 -4.71 10.29
N GLY A 118 -18.93 -5.89 9.83
CA GLY A 118 -19.32 -6.43 8.52
C GLY A 118 -20.76 -7.01 8.49
N GLY A 119 -21.40 -7.15 9.64
CA GLY A 119 -22.72 -7.81 9.72
C GLY A 119 -22.67 -9.24 9.20
N SER A 120 -23.53 -9.58 8.21
CA SER A 120 -23.51 -10.89 7.54
C SER A 120 -22.26 -11.17 6.70
N LEU A 121 -21.44 -10.14 6.41
CA LEU A 121 -20.20 -10.23 5.65
C LEU A 121 -18.96 -10.22 6.55
N GLU A 122 -19.10 -10.32 7.86
CA GLU A 122 -18.02 -10.12 8.83
C GLU A 122 -16.80 -11.02 8.58
N ASP A 123 -17.03 -12.31 8.30
CA ASP A 123 -15.95 -13.28 8.08
C ASP A 123 -15.16 -12.94 6.80
N ASP A 124 -15.85 -12.54 5.72
CA ASP A 124 -15.21 -12.13 4.47
C ASP A 124 -14.45 -10.80 4.63
N VAL A 125 -15.01 -9.84 5.38
CA VAL A 125 -14.32 -8.58 5.70
C VAL A 125 -13.05 -8.85 6.50
N ALA A 126 -13.12 -9.67 7.55
CA ALA A 126 -11.96 -10.03 8.36
C ALA A 126 -10.89 -10.80 7.56
N HIS A 127 -11.31 -11.61 6.58
CA HIS A 127 -10.39 -12.28 5.67
C HIS A 127 -9.64 -11.30 4.78
N VAL A 128 -10.36 -10.41 4.07
CA VAL A 128 -9.76 -9.38 3.21
C VAL A 128 -8.85 -8.43 4.01
N GLU A 129 -9.24 -8.07 5.22
CA GLU A 129 -8.44 -7.25 6.14
C GLU A 129 -7.08 -7.90 6.43
N ARG A 130 -7.10 -9.17 6.89
CA ARG A 130 -5.89 -9.94 7.18
C ARG A 130 -4.99 -10.07 5.96
N ASP A 131 -5.55 -10.45 4.82
CA ASP A 131 -4.80 -10.65 3.60
C ASP A 131 -4.19 -9.34 3.09
N THR A 132 -4.89 -8.21 3.24
CA THR A 132 -4.36 -6.89 2.88
C THR A 132 -3.13 -6.53 3.72
N LEU A 133 -3.18 -6.77 5.03
CA LEU A 133 -2.04 -6.52 5.93
C LEU A 133 -0.86 -7.44 5.60
N GLU A 134 -1.14 -8.72 5.33
CA GLU A 134 -0.10 -9.69 4.97
C GLU A 134 0.57 -9.35 3.63
N ILE A 135 -0.22 -9.05 2.59
CA ILE A 135 0.31 -8.66 1.28
C ILE A 135 1.18 -7.40 1.39
N LEU A 136 0.75 -6.39 2.15
CA LEU A 136 1.53 -5.18 2.35
C LEU A 136 2.89 -5.49 3.00
N SER A 137 2.89 -6.26 4.07
CA SER A 137 4.12 -6.62 4.78
C SER A 137 5.08 -7.45 3.90
N ARG A 138 4.56 -8.46 3.19
CA ARG A 138 5.37 -9.29 2.29
C ARG A 138 5.90 -8.51 1.09
N ALA A 139 5.11 -7.61 0.51
CA ALA A 139 5.54 -6.75 -0.60
C ALA A 139 6.60 -5.74 -0.16
N SER A 140 6.44 -5.14 1.02
CA SER A 140 7.43 -4.27 1.64
C SER A 140 8.76 -5.00 1.85
N LYS A 141 8.72 -6.23 2.38
CA LYS A 141 9.89 -7.09 2.54
C LYS A 141 10.55 -7.42 1.20
N ALA A 142 9.77 -7.89 0.22
CA ALA A 142 10.28 -8.24 -1.10
C ALA A 142 11.00 -7.06 -1.76
N PHE A 143 10.43 -5.85 -1.67
CA PHE A 143 11.04 -4.64 -2.21
C PHE A 143 12.32 -4.25 -1.45
N THR A 144 12.27 -4.25 -0.11
CA THR A 144 13.38 -3.82 0.74
C THR A 144 14.60 -4.73 0.62
N GLU A 145 14.37 -6.05 0.53
CA GLU A 145 15.42 -7.07 0.44
C GLU A 145 15.81 -7.41 -1.01
N GLY A 146 15.03 -6.96 -2.00
CA GLY A 146 15.17 -7.34 -3.40
C GLY A 146 14.89 -8.82 -3.63
N ASP A 147 13.93 -9.37 -2.87
CA ASP A 147 13.59 -10.80 -2.88
C ASP A 147 12.65 -11.10 -4.07
N GLU A 148 13.25 -11.55 -5.17
CA GLU A 148 12.52 -11.89 -6.40
C GLU A 148 11.62 -13.13 -6.23
N GLU A 149 11.98 -14.09 -5.38
CA GLU A 149 11.19 -15.30 -5.14
C GLU A 149 9.88 -14.94 -4.42
N LEU A 150 9.99 -14.22 -3.30
CA LEU A 150 8.84 -13.70 -2.57
C LEU A 150 7.95 -12.80 -3.43
N ALA A 151 8.55 -11.97 -4.29
CA ALA A 151 7.79 -11.11 -5.21
C ALA A 151 6.98 -11.94 -6.23
N ARG A 152 7.57 -13.02 -6.81
CA ARG A 152 6.86 -13.92 -7.74
C ARG A 152 5.74 -14.69 -7.06
N GLU A 153 5.96 -15.18 -5.84
CA GLU A 153 4.90 -15.80 -5.04
C GLU A 153 3.72 -14.87 -4.87
N LEU A 154 3.96 -13.64 -4.40
CA LEU A 154 2.92 -12.62 -4.23
C LEU A 154 2.17 -12.32 -5.53
N MET A 155 2.88 -12.24 -6.66
CA MET A 155 2.27 -11.98 -7.96
C MET A 155 1.39 -13.15 -8.42
N ALA A 156 1.75 -14.40 -8.07
CA ALA A 156 0.99 -15.60 -8.42
C ALA A 156 -0.27 -15.76 -7.54
N GLU A 157 -0.15 -15.52 -6.23
CA GLU A 157 -1.24 -15.67 -5.26
C GLU A 157 -2.36 -14.62 -5.44
N TYR A 158 -2.02 -13.40 -5.87
CA TYR A 158 -2.94 -12.25 -5.89
C TYR A 158 -4.12 -12.40 -6.88
N LYS A 159 -4.07 -13.36 -7.82
CA LYS A 159 -4.95 -13.32 -9.01
C LYS A 159 -6.45 -13.36 -8.71
N ASP A 160 -6.93 -13.93 -7.61
CA ASP A 160 -8.36 -14.22 -7.46
C ASP A 160 -9.00 -13.87 -6.10
N ASP A 161 -8.27 -13.65 -4.99
CA ASP A 161 -8.90 -13.63 -3.68
C ASP A 161 -9.39 -12.23 -3.24
N ILE A 162 -8.51 -11.26 -2.98
CA ILE A 162 -8.95 -9.95 -2.44
C ILE A 162 -9.86 -9.19 -3.42
N SER A 163 -9.47 -9.11 -4.70
CA SER A 163 -10.24 -8.36 -5.69
C SER A 163 -11.58 -9.01 -6.03
N GLY A 164 -11.64 -10.35 -6.04
CA GLY A 164 -12.86 -11.13 -6.21
C GLY A 164 -13.80 -10.94 -5.03
N ARG A 165 -13.33 -11.26 -3.82
CA ARG A 165 -14.11 -11.15 -2.57
C ARG A 165 -14.64 -9.73 -2.34
N THR A 166 -13.80 -8.71 -2.52
CA THR A 166 -14.29 -7.32 -2.36
C THR A 166 -15.36 -6.96 -3.38
N ARG A 167 -15.26 -7.43 -4.62
CA ARG A 167 -16.31 -7.20 -5.64
C ARG A 167 -17.61 -7.90 -5.28
N ASP A 168 -17.56 -9.11 -4.77
CA ASP A 168 -18.74 -9.88 -4.38
C ASP A 168 -19.42 -9.22 -3.17
N MET A 169 -18.64 -8.77 -2.17
CA MET A 169 -19.19 -8.00 -1.04
C MET A 169 -19.75 -6.64 -1.47
N GLU A 170 -19.06 -5.89 -2.36
CA GLU A 170 -19.57 -4.64 -2.93
C GLU A 170 -20.92 -4.88 -3.63
N ARG A 171 -21.05 -5.99 -4.37
CA ARG A 171 -22.31 -6.37 -5.03
C ARG A 171 -23.42 -6.71 -4.03
N ALA A 172 -23.11 -7.49 -3.00
CA ALA A 172 -24.05 -7.84 -1.94
C ALA A 172 -24.58 -6.58 -1.23
N LEU A 173 -23.70 -5.62 -0.94
CA LEU A 173 -24.06 -4.35 -0.32
C LEU A 173 -24.97 -3.50 -1.22
N VAL A 174 -24.63 -3.36 -2.51
CA VAL A 174 -25.31 -2.42 -3.42
C VAL A 174 -26.55 -3.02 -4.07
N ALA A 175 -26.49 -4.27 -4.54
CA ALA A 175 -27.58 -4.89 -5.30
C ALA A 175 -28.54 -5.69 -4.44
N GLU A 176 -28.07 -6.29 -3.35
CA GLU A 176 -28.85 -7.20 -2.52
C GLU A 176 -29.29 -6.56 -1.19
N GLY A 177 -28.65 -5.45 -0.79
CA GLY A 177 -29.01 -4.72 0.42
C GLY A 177 -28.88 -5.54 1.70
N VAL A 178 -27.85 -6.40 1.78
CA VAL A 178 -27.61 -7.32 2.90
C VAL A 178 -27.37 -6.62 4.24
N ILE A 179 -27.07 -5.32 4.23
CA ILE A 179 -26.97 -4.45 5.40
C ILE A 179 -28.01 -3.33 5.25
N THR A 180 -28.95 -3.26 6.16
CA THR A 180 -30.08 -2.30 6.12
C THR A 180 -29.73 -0.92 6.69
N ASP A 181 -28.75 -0.84 7.58
CA ASP A 181 -28.24 0.44 8.06
C ASP A 181 -27.38 1.10 6.97
N SER A 182 -27.88 2.22 6.46
CA SER A 182 -27.22 2.95 5.38
C SER A 182 -25.84 3.51 5.76
N ARG A 183 -25.63 3.88 7.02
CA ARG A 183 -24.31 4.37 7.50
C ARG A 183 -23.30 3.23 7.51
N GLN A 184 -23.69 2.11 8.09
CA GLN A 184 -22.86 0.91 8.12
C GLN A 184 -22.54 0.40 6.71
N ALA A 185 -23.54 0.29 5.84
CA ALA A 185 -23.35 -0.16 4.46
C ALA A 185 -22.41 0.77 3.69
N THR A 186 -22.55 2.09 3.83
CA THR A 186 -21.67 3.08 3.19
C THR A 186 -20.24 2.99 3.72
N ALA A 187 -20.08 2.95 5.05
CA ALA A 187 -18.76 2.85 5.67
C ALA A 187 -18.04 1.56 5.25
N LEU A 188 -18.77 0.44 5.22
CA LEU A 188 -18.21 -0.84 4.81
C LEU A 188 -17.79 -0.86 3.33
N ALA A 189 -18.59 -0.29 2.44
CA ALA A 189 -18.26 -0.19 1.02
C ALA A 189 -16.99 0.65 0.80
N LEU A 190 -16.85 1.78 1.51
CA LEU A 190 -15.64 2.62 1.46
C LEU A 190 -14.43 1.87 2.01
N TYR A 191 -14.58 1.22 3.16
CA TYR A 191 -13.49 0.45 3.78
C TYR A 191 -12.98 -0.67 2.87
N LEU A 192 -13.86 -1.49 2.31
CA LEU A 192 -13.52 -2.52 1.33
C LEU A 192 -12.79 -1.94 0.12
N ARG A 193 -13.24 -0.79 -0.37
CA ARG A 193 -12.58 -0.06 -1.45
C ARG A 193 -11.16 0.34 -1.08
N PHE A 194 -10.93 0.84 0.13
CA PHE A 194 -9.60 1.25 0.59
C PHE A 194 -8.66 0.06 0.75
N LEU A 195 -9.11 -1.04 1.37
CA LEU A 195 -8.33 -2.29 1.49
C LEU A 195 -7.92 -2.83 0.11
N LYS A 196 -8.85 -2.90 -0.84
CA LYS A 196 -8.58 -3.30 -2.22
C LYS A 196 -7.53 -2.41 -2.90
N ARG A 197 -7.55 -1.10 -2.64
CA ARG A 197 -6.58 -0.17 -3.23
C ARG A 197 -5.20 -0.33 -2.59
N ILE A 198 -5.11 -0.49 -1.27
CA ILE A 198 -3.87 -0.79 -0.56
C ILE A 198 -3.23 -2.06 -1.13
N SER A 199 -3.99 -3.14 -1.26
CA SER A 199 -3.51 -4.40 -1.83
C SER A 199 -3.02 -4.24 -3.28
N ALA A 200 -3.72 -3.45 -4.10
CA ALA A 200 -3.32 -3.20 -5.48
C ALA A 200 -1.98 -2.44 -5.57
N HIS A 201 -1.76 -1.42 -4.72
CA HIS A 201 -0.51 -0.69 -4.67
C HIS A 201 0.64 -1.54 -4.10
N ALA A 202 0.38 -2.37 -3.07
CA ALA A 202 1.34 -3.34 -2.56
C ALA A 202 1.76 -4.36 -3.64
N ARG A 203 0.82 -4.80 -4.48
CA ARG A 203 1.15 -5.65 -5.63
C ARG A 203 2.03 -4.94 -6.66
N ASN A 204 1.79 -3.65 -6.95
CA ASN A 204 2.65 -2.89 -7.84
C ASN A 204 4.09 -2.84 -7.30
N LEU A 205 4.23 -2.70 -5.98
CA LEU A 205 5.50 -2.75 -5.30
C LEU A 205 6.20 -4.11 -5.50
N ALA A 206 5.51 -5.23 -5.28
CA ALA A 206 6.05 -6.56 -5.55
C ALA A 206 6.43 -6.74 -7.02
N SER A 207 5.57 -6.31 -7.96
CA SER A 207 5.83 -6.42 -9.39
C SER A 207 7.07 -5.63 -9.83
N SER A 208 7.41 -4.52 -9.17
CA SER A 208 8.60 -3.72 -9.48
C SER A 208 9.92 -4.45 -9.20
N VAL A 209 9.87 -5.50 -8.37
CA VAL A 209 11.05 -6.33 -8.05
C VAL A 209 11.40 -7.27 -9.19
N VAL A 210 10.39 -7.78 -9.91
CA VAL A 210 10.55 -8.85 -10.92
C VAL A 210 10.29 -8.36 -12.35
N ASN A 211 9.38 -7.42 -12.55
CA ASN A 211 9.01 -6.94 -13.87
C ASN A 211 9.94 -5.81 -14.38
N PRO A 212 10.15 -5.69 -15.69
CA PRO A 212 10.76 -4.50 -16.26
C PRO A 212 9.87 -3.27 -16.02
N PHE A 213 10.47 -2.07 -16.11
CA PHE A 213 9.81 -0.81 -15.77
C PHE A 213 8.45 -0.59 -16.46
N ASP A 214 8.36 -0.91 -17.75
CA ASP A 214 7.15 -0.74 -18.57
C ASP A 214 6.03 -1.75 -18.23
N ARG A 215 6.31 -2.74 -17.39
CA ARG A 215 5.37 -3.76 -16.95
C ARG A 215 5.09 -3.76 -15.43
N ILE A 216 5.50 -2.72 -14.72
CA ILE A 216 5.13 -2.57 -13.30
C ILE A 216 3.61 -2.53 -13.17
N GLY A 217 3.05 -3.37 -12.28
CA GLY A 217 1.62 -3.50 -12.06
C GLY A 217 0.91 -4.52 -12.97
N TYR A 218 1.60 -5.09 -13.96
CA TYR A 218 1.06 -6.13 -14.83
C TYR A 218 1.50 -7.53 -14.38
N PRO A 219 0.76 -8.59 -14.75
CA PRO A 219 1.22 -9.96 -14.55
C PRO A 219 2.58 -10.22 -15.24
N GLU A 220 3.37 -11.13 -14.67
CA GLU A 220 4.65 -11.57 -15.23
C GLU A 220 4.47 -12.27 -16.59
#